data_4717c1c1b6e875f8969a0fb2c1c6c47d
#
_entry.id   4717c1c1b6e875f8969a0fb2c1c6c47d
#
_cell.length_a   1.000
_cell.length_b   1.000
_cell.length_c   1.000
_cell.angle_alpha   90.00
_cell.angle_beta   90.00
_cell.angle_gamma   90.00
#
_symmetry.space_group_name_H-M   'P 1'
#
loop_
_entity.id
_entity.type
_entity.pdbx_description
1 polymer ?
#
loop_
_entity_poly.entity_id
_entity_poly.type
_entity_poly.pdbx_seq_one_letter_code
_entity_poly.pdbx_strand_id
1 'polypeptide(L)'
;MDDIKVIDFYMDDREFRNYVNTMLRKHGYVRFKIDDTRTSDDDFENNNDIKVTKDDMRYDVQTYLNTEIGEKEINETLEDMGNEGLKYGLIVTNMMVNDKVKKEAINMHIRILDRKDFDENIYE
;
A
#
# COMPACT_ATOMS: atom_id res chain seq x y z
N MET A 1 25.93 0.68 -3.07
CA MET A 1 25.48 0.51 -2.85
C MET A 1 24.50 0.02 -3.39
N ASP A 2 24.37 -0.51 -3.74
CA ASP A 2 23.60 -1.10 -4.41
C ASP A 2 22.64 -1.80 -3.86
N ASP A 3 22.78 -2.24 -2.93
CA ASP A 3 21.90 -2.98 -2.25
C ASP A 3 20.74 -2.20 -1.92
N ILE A 4 20.62 -1.02 -2.21
CA ILE A 4 19.54 -0.39 -1.85
C ILE A 4 18.46 -0.41 -2.76
N LYS A 5 18.46 -0.96 -3.79
CA LYS A 5 17.45 -0.94 -4.61
C LYS A 5 16.43 -1.78 -4.36
N VAL A 6 15.83 -1.93 -3.33
CA VAL A 6 14.83 -2.87 -3.06
C VAL A 6 13.61 -2.65 -3.85
N ILE A 7 13.30 -1.45 -4.29
CA ILE A 7 12.15 -1.28 -5.10
C ILE A 7 12.63 -1.12 -6.49
N ASP A 8 12.71 -2.15 -7.25
CA ASP A 8 13.16 -2.00 -8.57
C ASP A 8 12.21 -2.65 -9.55
N PHE A 9 12.35 -2.39 -10.81
CA PHE A 9 11.41 -2.84 -11.81
C PHE A 9 11.48 -4.32 -12.09
N TYR A 10 12.45 -5.03 -11.56
CA TYR A 10 12.54 -6.46 -11.75
C TYR A 10 11.85 -7.22 -10.62
N MET A 11 11.34 -6.50 -9.63
CA MET A 11 10.63 -7.13 -8.54
C MET A 11 9.26 -7.59 -9.04
N ASP A 12 8.82 -8.79 -8.69
CA ASP A 12 7.49 -9.21 -9.08
C ASP A 12 6.47 -8.79 -8.03
N ASP A 13 5.20 -9.03 -8.30
CA ASP A 13 4.12 -8.57 -7.42
C ASP A 13 4.24 -9.14 -6.03
N ARG A 14 4.61 -10.40 -5.91
CA ARG A 14 4.70 -11.03 -4.60
C ARG A 14 5.84 -10.42 -3.79
N GLU A 15 6.99 -10.24 -4.44
CA GLU A 15 8.13 -9.63 -3.77
C GLU A 15 7.79 -8.21 -3.33
N PHE A 16 7.09 -7.48 -4.17
CA PHE A 16 6.73 -6.12 -3.84
C PHE A 16 5.77 -6.09 -2.66
N ARG A 17 4.77 -6.97 -2.64
CA ARG A 17 3.84 -7.01 -1.52
C ARG A 17 4.56 -7.38 -0.22
N ASN A 18 5.50 -8.31 -0.28
CA ASN A 18 6.27 -8.67 0.91
C ASN A 18 7.10 -7.49 1.41
N TYR A 19 7.70 -6.75 0.48
CA TYR A 19 8.47 -5.58 0.85
C TYR A 19 7.56 -4.53 1.48
N VAL A 20 6.40 -4.30 0.89
CA VAL A 20 5.44 -3.33 1.40
C VAL A 20 5.01 -3.72 2.82
N ASN A 21 4.72 -4.99 3.04
CA ASN A 21 4.31 -5.45 4.37
C ASN A 21 5.39 -5.15 5.41
N THR A 22 6.64 -5.39 5.05
CA THR A 22 7.74 -5.15 5.97
C THR A 22 7.89 -3.65 6.25
N MET A 23 7.79 -2.85 5.21
CA MET A 23 7.94 -1.41 5.33
C MET A 23 6.82 -0.80 6.17
N LEU A 24 5.59 -1.25 5.93
CA LEU A 24 4.45 -0.73 6.69
C LEU A 24 4.58 -1.10 8.16
N ARG A 25 5.03 -2.31 8.45
CA ARG A 25 5.22 -2.70 9.84
C ARG A 25 6.25 -1.83 10.52
N LYS A 26 7.32 -1.48 9.83
CA LYS A 26 8.34 -0.61 10.39
C LYS A 26 7.80 0.76 10.72
N HIS A 27 6.77 1.18 10.03
CA HIS A 27 6.17 2.49 10.25
C HIS A 27 4.97 2.46 11.18
N GLY A 28 4.75 1.34 11.84
CA GLY A 28 3.71 1.25 12.84
C GLY A 28 2.36 0.77 12.35
N TYR A 29 2.26 0.37 11.10
CA TYR A 29 1.02 -0.17 10.57
C TYR A 29 0.97 -1.66 10.91
N VAL A 30 -0.17 -2.10 11.40
CA VAL A 30 -0.36 -3.50 11.81
C VAL A 30 -1.46 -4.10 10.95
N ARG A 31 -1.20 -5.25 10.38
CA ARG A 31 -2.20 -5.92 9.55
C ARG A 31 -3.35 -6.45 10.39
N PHE A 32 -4.54 -6.42 9.83
CA PHE A 32 -5.69 -7.01 10.50
C PHE A 32 -6.58 -7.67 9.44
N LYS A 33 -7.52 -8.48 9.89
CA LYS A 33 -8.45 -9.16 9.01
C LYS A 33 -9.84 -8.71 9.38
N ILE A 34 -10.66 -8.43 8.38
CA ILE A 34 -12.03 -8.06 8.64
C ILE A 34 -12.82 -9.32 8.96
N ASP A 35 -12.56 -10.39 8.23
CA ASP A 35 -13.24 -11.65 8.47
C ASP A 35 -12.14 -12.68 8.62
N ASP A 36 -11.93 -13.19 9.82
CA ASP A 36 -10.84 -14.08 10.06
C ASP A 36 -11.20 -15.53 10.00
N THR A 37 -12.38 -15.88 9.56
CA THR A 37 -12.81 -17.24 9.66
C THR A 37 -12.12 -18.17 8.71
N ARG A 38 -11.56 -17.69 7.64
CA ARG A 38 -11.01 -18.56 6.68
C ARG A 38 -9.62 -18.28 6.29
N THR A 39 -9.03 -17.21 6.72
CA THR A 39 -7.77 -16.77 6.20
C THR A 39 -6.62 -17.33 6.98
N SER A 40 -5.72 -18.00 6.32
CA SER A 40 -4.51 -18.47 6.96
C SER A 40 -3.43 -17.47 6.71
N ASP A 41 -2.27 -17.62 7.33
CA ASP A 41 -1.16 -16.73 7.10
C ASP A 41 -0.71 -16.79 5.65
N ASP A 42 -0.76 -17.96 5.05
CA ASP A 42 -0.36 -18.10 3.66
C ASP A 42 -1.30 -17.34 2.76
N ASP A 43 -2.60 -17.44 3.00
CA ASP A 43 -3.55 -16.70 2.21
C ASP A 43 -3.34 -15.22 2.39
N PHE A 44 -3.01 -14.81 3.61
CA PHE A 44 -2.80 -13.43 3.91
C PHE A 44 -1.63 -12.90 3.09
N GLU A 45 -0.56 -13.64 2.98
CA GLU A 45 0.59 -13.20 2.23
C GLU A 45 0.34 -13.18 0.73
N ASN A 46 -0.42 -14.12 0.26
CA ASN A 46 -0.63 -14.25 -1.18
C ASN A 46 -1.79 -13.43 -1.69
N ASN A 47 -2.52 -12.78 -0.82
CA ASN A 47 -3.68 -12.04 -1.22
C ASN A 47 -3.33 -10.59 -1.42
N ASN A 48 -3.87 -9.94 -2.44
CA ASN A 48 -3.65 -8.54 -2.67
C ASN A 48 -4.45 -7.71 -1.68
N ASP A 49 -5.33 -8.34 -0.93
CA ASP A 49 -6.25 -7.63 -0.07
C ASP A 49 -5.59 -7.38 1.27
N ILE A 50 -4.85 -6.32 1.39
CA ILE A 50 -4.11 -5.99 2.59
C ILE A 50 -4.85 -4.90 3.35
N LYS A 51 -5.02 -5.11 4.65
CA LYS A 51 -5.64 -4.11 5.50
C LYS A 51 -4.76 -3.90 6.72
N VAL A 52 -4.57 -2.65 7.09
CA VAL A 52 -3.69 -2.31 8.21
C VAL A 52 -4.36 -1.26 9.08
N THR A 53 -3.90 -1.18 10.33
CA THR A 53 -4.38 -0.16 11.24
C THR A 53 -3.20 0.57 11.84
N LYS A 54 -3.38 1.86 12.08
CA LYS A 54 -2.38 2.68 12.75
C LYS A 54 -3.12 3.85 13.39
N ASP A 55 -2.82 4.13 14.64
CA ASP A 55 -3.43 5.25 15.38
C ASP A 55 -4.95 5.20 15.33
N ASP A 56 -5.47 4.00 15.49
CA ASP A 56 -6.92 3.74 15.52
C ASP A 56 -7.60 3.98 14.18
N MET A 57 -6.87 4.18 13.12
CA MET A 57 -7.44 4.28 11.79
C MET A 57 -7.20 2.99 11.04
N ARG A 58 -8.17 2.57 10.27
CA ARG A 58 -8.07 1.34 9.48
C ARG A 58 -8.02 1.69 8.02
N TYR A 59 -7.04 1.12 7.33
CA TYR A 59 -6.76 1.43 5.94
C TYR A 59 -6.91 0.21 5.06
N ASP A 60 -7.47 0.43 3.87
CA ASP A 60 -7.44 -0.55 2.81
C ASP A 60 -6.17 -0.27 2.02
N VAL A 61 -5.33 -1.27 1.80
CA VAL A 61 -4.05 -1.05 1.13
C VAL A 61 -4.10 -1.63 -0.26
N GLN A 62 -3.78 -0.81 -1.25
CA GLN A 62 -3.69 -1.25 -2.64
C GLN A 62 -2.24 -1.08 -3.08
N THR A 63 -1.66 -2.13 -3.64
CA THR A 63 -0.28 -2.07 -4.12
C THR A 63 -0.28 -2.06 -5.63
N TYR A 64 0.54 -1.21 -6.21
CA TYR A 64 0.65 -1.10 -7.65
C TYR A 64 2.11 -1.13 -8.04
N LEU A 65 2.50 -2.13 -8.80
CA LEU A 65 3.87 -2.28 -9.24
C LEU A 65 3.99 -1.87 -10.69
N ASN A 66 4.92 -0.97 -10.97
CA ASN A 66 5.19 -0.50 -12.34
C ASN A 66 3.96 0.11 -13.01
N THR A 67 3.07 0.68 -12.21
CA THR A 67 1.84 1.26 -12.71
C THR A 67 1.80 2.73 -12.37
N GLU A 68 1.48 3.55 -13.32
CA GLU A 68 1.35 4.98 -13.07
C GLU A 68 0.05 5.22 -12.32
N ILE A 69 0.11 5.95 -11.23
CA ILE A 69 -1.06 6.17 -10.40
C ILE A 69 -1.79 7.43 -10.83
N GLY A 70 -3.06 7.29 -11.07
CA GLY A 70 -3.91 8.41 -11.45
C GLY A 70 -5.31 8.20 -10.91
N GLU A 71 -6.27 8.84 -11.55
CA GLU A 71 -7.65 8.82 -11.09
C GLU A 71 -8.22 7.40 -11.07
N LYS A 72 -7.83 6.58 -12.04
CA LYS A 72 -8.34 5.21 -12.08
C LYS A 72 -7.97 4.45 -10.83
N GLU A 73 -6.72 4.54 -10.41
CA GLU A 73 -6.24 3.79 -9.25
C GLU A 73 -6.85 4.32 -7.97
N ILE A 74 -7.06 5.63 -7.88
CA ILE A 74 -7.73 6.22 -6.73
C ILE A 74 -9.16 5.71 -6.65
N ASN A 75 -9.86 5.66 -7.78
CA ASN A 75 -11.25 5.18 -7.79
C ASN A 75 -11.35 3.71 -7.44
N GLU A 76 -10.39 2.90 -7.88
CA GLU A 76 -10.35 1.49 -7.51
C GLU A 76 -10.20 1.33 -6.01
N THR A 77 -9.36 2.16 -5.41
CA THR A 77 -9.16 2.12 -3.96
C THR A 77 -10.42 2.55 -3.22
N LEU A 78 -11.08 3.59 -3.73
CA LEU A 78 -12.33 4.05 -3.11
C LEU A 78 -13.40 2.96 -3.15
N GLU A 79 -13.48 2.24 -4.25
CA GLU A 79 -14.45 1.17 -4.37
C GLU A 79 -14.15 0.06 -3.38
N ASP A 80 -12.89 -0.30 -3.23
CA ASP A 80 -12.51 -1.32 -2.29
C ASP A 80 -12.79 -0.88 -0.86
N MET A 81 -12.49 0.37 -0.54
CA MET A 81 -12.79 0.92 0.78
C MET A 81 -14.29 0.79 1.09
N GLY A 82 -15.11 1.11 0.11
CA GLY A 82 -16.55 1.02 0.28
C GLY A 82 -17.02 -0.41 0.49
N ASN A 83 -16.47 -1.33 -0.29
CA ASN A 83 -16.83 -2.73 -0.17
C ASN A 83 -16.45 -3.31 1.18
N GLU A 84 -15.36 -2.82 1.75
CA GLU A 84 -14.87 -3.34 3.02
C GLU A 84 -15.34 -2.52 4.23
N GLY A 85 -16.06 -1.45 3.98
CA GLY A 85 -16.52 -0.61 5.08
C GLY A 85 -15.42 0.18 5.75
N LEU A 86 -14.36 0.50 5.01
CA LEU A 86 -13.24 1.25 5.55
C LEU A 86 -13.29 2.69 5.10
N LYS A 87 -12.85 3.60 5.94
CA LYS A 87 -12.90 5.02 5.63
C LYS A 87 -11.60 5.56 5.10
N TYR A 88 -10.53 4.82 5.16
CA TYR A 88 -9.21 5.28 4.75
C TYR A 88 -8.58 4.30 3.79
N GLY A 89 -7.76 4.81 2.90
CA GLY A 89 -7.04 3.98 1.94
C GLY A 89 -5.58 4.34 1.90
N LEU A 90 -4.78 3.40 1.45
CA LEU A 90 -3.36 3.58 1.31
C LEU A 90 -2.96 2.96 -0.02
N ILE A 91 -2.41 3.77 -0.91
CA ILE A 91 -1.90 3.28 -2.17
C ILE A 91 -0.39 3.25 -2.07
N VAL A 92 0.22 2.11 -2.37
CA VAL A 92 1.66 1.96 -2.29
C VAL A 92 2.15 1.54 -3.66
N THR A 93 3.11 2.27 -4.19
CA THR A 93 3.62 2.00 -5.53
C THR A 93 5.12 2.21 -5.58
N ASN A 94 5.78 1.54 -6.52
CA ASN A 94 7.22 1.73 -6.74
C ASN A 94 7.50 2.87 -7.71
N MET A 95 6.46 3.53 -8.22
CA MET A 95 6.63 4.62 -9.18
C MET A 95 6.56 5.96 -8.44
N MET A 96 7.06 7.01 -9.08
CA MET A 96 6.89 8.35 -8.54
C MET A 96 5.49 8.82 -8.87
N VAL A 97 4.86 9.54 -7.95
CA VAL A 97 3.51 10.02 -8.16
C VAL A 97 3.50 11.55 -8.09
N ASN A 98 2.77 12.16 -8.98
CA ASN A 98 2.64 13.59 -9.07
C ASN A 98 2.01 14.15 -7.79
N ASP A 99 2.51 15.29 -7.32
CA ASP A 99 1.99 15.89 -6.11
C ASP A 99 0.52 16.26 -6.21
N LYS A 100 0.07 16.64 -7.40
CA LYS A 100 -1.33 16.96 -7.59
C LYS A 100 -2.20 15.73 -7.34
N VAL A 101 -1.77 14.57 -7.83
CA VAL A 101 -2.51 13.33 -7.63
C VAL A 101 -2.52 12.97 -6.15
N LYS A 102 -1.39 13.16 -5.46
CA LYS A 102 -1.33 12.88 -4.03
C LYS A 102 -2.30 13.76 -3.25
N LYS A 103 -2.40 15.03 -3.62
CA LYS A 103 -3.32 15.94 -2.94
C LYS A 103 -4.78 15.55 -3.19
N GLU A 104 -5.09 15.14 -4.40
CA GLU A 104 -6.45 14.71 -4.71
C GLU A 104 -6.81 13.48 -3.90
N ALA A 105 -5.86 12.57 -3.75
CA ALA A 105 -6.11 11.35 -2.99
C ALA A 105 -6.36 11.67 -1.52
N ILE A 106 -5.63 12.61 -0.95
CA ILE A 106 -5.82 12.97 0.44
C ILE A 106 -7.23 13.52 0.68
N ASN A 107 -7.77 14.25 -0.27
CA ASN A 107 -9.13 14.75 -0.14
C ASN A 107 -10.14 13.62 -0.07
N MET A 108 -9.77 12.42 -0.51
CA MET A 108 -10.63 11.27 -0.47
C MET A 108 -10.19 10.30 0.62
N HIS A 109 -9.36 10.75 1.56
CA HIS A 109 -8.87 9.96 2.68
C HIS A 109 -7.96 8.81 2.23
N ILE A 110 -7.25 9.01 1.13
CA ILE A 110 -6.30 8.04 0.62
C ILE A 110 -4.91 8.65 0.66
N ARG A 111 -3.98 7.93 1.27
CA ARG A 111 -2.59 8.37 1.31
C ARG A 111 -1.82 7.57 0.28
N ILE A 112 -0.92 8.21 -0.45
CA ILE A 112 -0.11 7.54 -1.44
C ILE A 112 1.34 7.52 -0.97
N LEU A 113 1.91 6.33 -0.90
CA LEU A 113 3.33 6.16 -0.60
C LEU A 113 3.99 5.73 -1.91
N ASP A 114 4.87 6.57 -2.41
CA ASP A 114 5.50 6.30 -3.70
C ASP A 114 6.99 6.02 -3.53
N ARG A 115 7.71 5.96 -4.62
CA ARG A 115 9.12 5.61 -4.60
C ARG A 115 9.94 6.54 -3.71
N LYS A 116 9.60 7.80 -3.67
CA LYS A 116 10.33 8.74 -2.85
C LYS A 116 10.21 8.37 -1.37
N ASP A 117 9.03 7.94 -0.96
CA ASP A 117 8.82 7.55 0.43
C ASP A 117 9.65 6.33 0.78
N PHE A 118 9.78 5.40 -0.15
CA PHE A 118 10.59 4.23 0.10
C PHE A 118 12.07 4.57 0.16
N ASP A 119 12.53 5.42 -0.73
CA ASP A 119 13.93 5.79 -0.75
C ASP A 119 14.32 6.49 0.55
N GLU A 120 13.45 7.33 1.07
CA GLU A 120 13.72 8.00 2.32
C GLU A 120 13.80 7.00 3.46
N ASN A 121 12.95 6.00 3.42
CA ASN A 121 12.95 5.00 4.46
C ASN A 121 14.17 4.10 4.41
N ILE A 122 14.69 3.88 3.23
CA ILE A 122 15.85 3.03 3.09
C ILE A 122 17.07 3.62 3.76
N TYR A 123 17.17 4.91 3.78
CA TYR A 123 18.35 5.54 4.35
C TYR A 123 18.24 5.82 5.83
N GLU A 124 17.19 5.37 6.41
CA GLU A 124 17.08 5.46 7.85
C GLU A 124 17.46 4.17 8.52
#